data_e2fca0403377a268ee2ad5b2a2547a2f
#
_entry.id   e2fca0403377a268ee2ad5b2a2547a2f
#
_cell.length_a   1.000
_cell.length_b   1.000
_cell.length_c   1.000
_cell.angle_alpha   90.00
_cell.angle_beta   90.00
_cell.angle_gamma   90.00
#
_symmetry.space_group_name_H-M   'P 1'
#
loop_
_entity.id
_entity.type
_entity.pdbx_description
1 polymer ?
#
loop_
_entity_poly.entity_id
_entity_poly.type
_entity_poly.pdbx_seq_one_letter_code
_entity_poly.pdbx_strand_id
1 'polypeptide(L)'
;MTTLRVLIIEDDPRIAELHCRFVEKVSGFEVVGMALNIAEAREMAELLSPDLLLLDLYLPDGHGMDLLHELRGQGQQVDVVLITAAKEVSAIQQALQAGAFDYLVKPVMFKRFEEALHNFQRYRGQLHGATKLNQAEIDQLRHGHVTSANVDNSGVPKGIDLLTLGKVQQVFEDHDPQTKEGLSAEEVGASIGASRSTARRYLEYLITTGELRADVVYGSVGRPERRYFSPRSEG
;
A
#
# COMPACT_ATOMS: atom_id res chain seq x y z
N MET A 1 27.70 -6.01 6.72
CA MET A 1 26.42 -5.26 6.70
C MET A 1 26.04 -5.03 8.14
N THR A 2 25.67 -3.80 8.50
CA THR A 2 25.20 -3.46 9.85
C THR A 2 23.81 -4.07 10.04
N THR A 3 23.57 -4.77 11.13
CA THR A 3 22.24 -5.29 11.47
C THR A 3 21.31 -4.13 11.81
N LEU A 4 20.12 -4.11 11.24
CA LEU A 4 19.11 -3.07 11.46
C LEU A 4 18.32 -3.38 12.72
N ARG A 5 18.21 -2.37 13.60
CA ARG A 5 17.64 -2.49 14.94
C ARG A 5 16.17 -2.14 14.93
N VAL A 6 15.32 -3.08 15.36
CA VAL A 6 13.86 -2.96 15.33
C VAL A 6 13.29 -2.90 16.74
N LEU A 7 12.49 -1.87 17.02
CA LEU A 7 11.66 -1.78 18.21
C LEU A 7 10.20 -2.07 17.82
N ILE A 8 9.57 -3.01 18.52
CA ILE A 8 8.18 -3.40 18.31
C ILE A 8 7.31 -2.69 19.36
N ILE A 9 6.20 -2.08 18.90
CA ILE A 9 5.26 -1.34 19.75
C ILE A 9 3.87 -1.88 19.47
N GLU A 10 3.36 -2.71 20.39
CA GLU A 10 2.13 -3.49 20.24
C GLU A 10 1.57 -3.81 21.64
N ASP A 11 0.30 -3.54 21.88
CA ASP A 11 -0.31 -3.72 23.21
C ASP A 11 -0.64 -5.19 23.55
N ASP A 12 -0.86 -6.06 22.56
CA ASP A 12 -1.02 -7.50 22.81
C ASP A 12 0.37 -8.20 22.80
N PRO A 13 0.85 -8.70 23.97
CA PRO A 13 2.16 -9.33 24.05
C PRO A 13 2.32 -10.54 23.11
N ARG A 14 1.21 -11.23 22.77
CA ARG A 14 1.24 -12.40 21.88
C ARG A 14 1.46 -11.97 20.44
N ILE A 15 0.87 -10.83 20.04
CA ILE A 15 1.08 -10.25 18.72
C ILE A 15 2.49 -9.66 18.64
N ALA A 16 2.94 -8.98 19.68
CA ALA A 16 4.32 -8.48 19.77
C ALA A 16 5.34 -9.61 19.60
N GLU A 17 5.14 -10.74 20.32
CA GLU A 17 6.01 -11.92 20.20
C GLU A 17 5.94 -12.57 18.80
N LEU A 18 4.76 -12.58 18.15
CA LEU A 18 4.62 -13.05 16.77
C LEU A 18 5.43 -12.17 15.81
N HIS A 19 5.35 -10.85 15.96
CA HIS A 19 6.11 -9.91 15.13
C HIS A 19 7.62 -10.06 15.40
N CYS A 20 8.04 -10.29 16.64
CA CYS A 20 9.43 -10.61 17.00
C CYS A 20 9.94 -11.82 16.20
N ARG A 21 9.19 -12.92 16.21
CA ARG A 21 9.50 -14.12 15.42
C ARG A 21 9.51 -13.87 13.91
N PHE A 22 8.71 -12.92 13.43
CA PHE A 22 8.73 -12.53 12.02
C PHE A 22 10.02 -11.78 11.68
N VAL A 23 10.44 -10.82 12.51
CA VAL A 23 11.70 -10.09 12.32
C VAL A 23 12.90 -11.06 12.34
N GLU A 24 12.95 -11.98 13.30
CA GLU A 24 14.03 -12.97 13.45
C GLU A 24 14.20 -13.89 12.23
N LYS A 25 13.14 -14.10 11.45
CA LYS A 25 13.20 -14.89 10.21
C LYS A 25 13.79 -14.12 9.03
N VAL A 26 13.88 -12.80 9.13
CA VAL A 26 14.40 -11.94 8.04
C VAL A 26 15.85 -11.56 8.36
N SER A 27 16.78 -12.00 7.52
CA SER A 27 18.20 -11.74 7.74
C SER A 27 18.54 -10.24 7.68
N GLY A 28 19.43 -9.81 8.56
CA GLY A 28 19.88 -8.41 8.63
C GLY A 28 19.08 -7.51 9.57
N PHE A 29 18.19 -8.10 10.37
CA PHE A 29 17.43 -7.41 11.40
C PHE A 29 17.61 -8.05 12.78
N GLU A 30 17.50 -7.24 13.83
CA GLU A 30 17.43 -7.69 15.21
C GLU A 30 16.36 -6.91 15.97
N VAL A 31 15.60 -7.59 16.83
CA VAL A 31 14.67 -6.95 17.75
C VAL A 31 15.44 -6.46 18.96
N VAL A 32 15.44 -5.15 19.19
CA VAL A 32 16.14 -4.52 20.31
C VAL A 32 15.25 -4.27 21.52
N GLY A 33 13.92 -4.35 21.34
CA GLY A 33 12.95 -4.20 22.42
C GLY A 33 11.52 -4.41 21.96
N MET A 34 10.62 -4.56 22.93
CA MET A 34 9.18 -4.59 22.76
C MET A 34 8.55 -3.65 23.80
N ALA A 35 7.70 -2.73 23.35
CA ALA A 35 6.93 -1.82 24.20
C ALA A 35 5.43 -2.12 24.06
N LEU A 36 4.70 -2.09 25.15
CA LEU A 36 3.27 -2.41 25.19
C LEU A 36 2.38 -1.15 25.22
N ASN A 37 2.99 0.03 25.28
CA ASN A 37 2.32 1.32 25.32
C ASN A 37 3.26 2.43 24.84
N ILE A 38 2.72 3.64 24.63
CA ILE A 38 3.46 4.81 24.12
C ILE A 38 4.55 5.25 25.11
N ALA A 39 4.26 5.22 26.41
CA ALA A 39 5.23 5.66 27.42
C ALA A 39 6.51 4.79 27.39
N GLU A 40 6.35 3.47 27.39
CA GLU A 40 7.49 2.53 27.23
C GLU A 40 8.19 2.71 25.88
N ALA A 41 7.41 2.88 24.81
CA ALA A 41 7.94 3.07 23.45
C ALA A 41 8.85 4.29 23.35
N ARG A 42 8.46 5.40 24.00
CA ARG A 42 9.23 6.64 24.06
C ARG A 42 10.58 6.44 24.75
N GLU A 43 10.55 5.84 25.95
CA GLU A 43 11.77 5.57 26.73
C GLU A 43 12.70 4.63 25.96
N MET A 44 12.16 3.55 25.39
CA MET A 44 12.95 2.59 24.62
C MET A 44 13.50 3.19 23.31
N ALA A 45 12.74 4.03 22.60
CA ALA A 45 13.22 4.67 21.39
C ALA A 45 14.42 5.58 21.66
N GLU A 46 14.39 6.34 22.77
CA GLU A 46 15.50 7.19 23.19
C GLU A 46 16.72 6.36 23.64
N LEU A 47 16.51 5.35 24.47
CA LEU A 47 17.59 4.55 25.03
C LEU A 47 18.24 3.62 24.00
N LEU A 48 17.44 2.99 23.16
CA LEU A 48 17.89 1.94 22.25
C LEU A 48 18.27 2.48 20.87
N SER A 49 17.85 3.69 20.51
CA SER A 49 18.11 4.29 19.18
C SER A 49 17.86 3.30 18.03
N PRO A 50 16.63 2.79 17.87
CA PRO A 50 16.30 1.83 16.80
C PRO A 50 16.38 2.46 15.41
N ASP A 51 16.65 1.65 14.39
CA ASP A 51 16.56 2.07 12.98
C ASP A 51 15.13 2.06 12.47
N LEU A 52 14.28 1.16 13.00
CA LEU A 52 12.92 0.93 12.57
C LEU A 52 11.99 0.71 13.76
N LEU A 53 10.83 1.37 13.74
CA LEU A 53 9.71 1.06 14.63
C LEU A 53 8.67 0.23 13.86
N LEU A 54 8.21 -0.86 14.45
CA LEU A 54 6.96 -1.54 14.06
C LEU A 54 5.89 -1.08 15.04
N LEU A 55 4.96 -0.24 14.59
CA LEU A 55 4.10 0.54 15.47
C LEU A 55 2.63 0.26 15.20
N ASP A 56 1.89 -0.21 16.22
CA ASP A 56 0.43 -0.15 16.18
C ASP A 56 -0.07 1.29 16.39
N LEU A 57 -1.15 1.62 15.70
CA LEU A 57 -1.82 2.91 15.85
C LEU A 57 -2.63 3.01 17.14
N TYR A 58 -3.21 1.91 17.62
CA TYR A 58 -4.11 1.90 18.76
C TYR A 58 -3.43 1.26 19.97
N LEU A 59 -2.97 2.11 20.88
CA LEU A 59 -2.30 1.70 22.11
C LEU A 59 -3.14 2.12 23.32
N PRO A 60 -3.00 1.47 24.48
CA PRO A 60 -3.88 1.71 25.63
C PRO A 60 -3.79 3.12 26.21
N ASP A 61 -2.67 3.79 26.00
CA ASP A 61 -2.36 5.13 26.53
C ASP A 61 -2.39 6.24 25.47
N GLY A 62 -2.77 5.93 24.20
CA GLY A 62 -2.92 6.94 23.18
C GLY A 62 -2.86 6.40 21.74
N HIS A 63 -2.63 7.30 20.81
CA HIS A 63 -2.59 6.99 19.38
C HIS A 63 -1.14 6.97 18.86
N GLY A 64 -0.73 5.92 18.17
CA GLY A 64 0.64 5.76 17.65
C GLY A 64 1.09 6.89 16.72
N MET A 65 0.15 7.59 16.07
CA MET A 65 0.48 8.77 15.26
C MET A 65 1.02 9.93 16.11
N ASP A 66 0.56 10.06 17.36
CA ASP A 66 1.04 11.11 18.25
C ASP A 66 2.51 10.86 18.61
N LEU A 67 2.87 9.59 18.87
CA LEU A 67 4.25 9.20 19.06
C LEU A 67 5.11 9.49 17.83
N LEU A 68 4.63 9.17 16.63
CA LEU A 68 5.35 9.46 15.39
C LEU A 68 5.60 10.96 15.22
N HIS A 69 4.58 11.80 15.44
CA HIS A 69 4.73 13.26 15.36
C HIS A 69 5.71 13.80 16.42
N GLU A 70 5.67 13.26 17.63
CA GLU A 70 6.59 13.62 18.71
C GLU A 70 8.03 13.31 18.34
N LEU A 71 8.32 12.08 17.89
CA LEU A 71 9.65 11.66 17.46
C LEU A 71 10.18 12.52 16.31
N ARG A 72 9.33 12.88 15.35
CA ARG A 72 9.68 13.79 14.25
C ARG A 72 9.95 15.20 14.77
N GLY A 73 9.15 15.72 15.71
CA GLY A 73 9.33 17.01 16.35
C GLY A 73 10.63 17.12 17.14
N GLN A 74 11.11 16.01 17.69
CA GLN A 74 12.39 15.91 18.39
C GLN A 74 13.59 15.71 17.45
N GLY A 75 13.35 15.63 16.13
CA GLY A 75 14.41 15.42 15.13
C GLY A 75 14.97 13.99 15.09
N GLN A 76 14.29 13.02 15.71
CA GLN A 76 14.71 11.62 15.67
C GLN A 76 14.51 11.05 14.26
N GLN A 77 15.60 10.53 13.69
CA GLN A 77 15.62 9.93 12.34
C GLN A 77 15.36 8.42 12.39
N VAL A 78 14.24 8.04 13.00
CA VAL A 78 13.80 6.64 13.02
C VAL A 78 12.71 6.43 11.96
N ASP A 79 12.81 5.37 11.18
CA ASP A 79 11.78 4.99 10.23
C ASP A 79 10.66 4.19 10.91
N VAL A 80 9.45 4.27 10.38
CA VAL A 80 8.27 3.65 11.00
C VAL A 80 7.50 2.85 9.97
N VAL A 81 7.25 1.58 10.27
CA VAL A 81 6.24 0.74 9.60
C VAL A 81 5.06 0.62 10.53
N LEU A 82 3.90 1.07 10.07
CA LEU A 82 2.66 0.96 10.84
C LEU A 82 2.03 -0.41 10.66
N ILE A 83 1.58 -1.01 11.76
CA ILE A 83 0.90 -2.31 11.76
C ILE A 83 -0.39 -2.16 12.55
N THR A 84 -1.55 -2.13 11.87
CA THR A 84 -2.80 -1.79 12.54
C THR A 84 -4.03 -2.45 11.90
N ALA A 85 -5.11 -2.54 12.69
CA ALA A 85 -6.41 -3.00 12.20
C ALA A 85 -7.17 -1.94 11.37
N ALA A 86 -6.73 -0.67 11.38
CA ALA A 86 -7.39 0.40 10.64
C ALA A 86 -7.31 0.15 9.13
N LYS A 87 -8.47 0.18 8.47
CA LYS A 87 -8.61 0.02 7.01
C LYS A 87 -9.09 1.31 6.34
N GLU A 88 -9.26 2.37 7.12
CA GLU A 88 -9.75 3.64 6.61
C GLU A 88 -8.69 4.34 5.77
N VAL A 89 -9.08 4.78 4.59
CA VAL A 89 -8.19 5.49 3.64
C VAL A 89 -7.60 6.75 4.29
N SER A 90 -8.37 7.44 5.13
CA SER A 90 -7.93 8.62 5.87
C SER A 90 -6.75 8.32 6.80
N ALA A 91 -6.80 7.21 7.55
CA ALA A 91 -5.72 6.80 8.45
C ALA A 91 -4.43 6.46 7.68
N ILE A 92 -4.58 5.76 6.55
CA ILE A 92 -3.45 5.44 5.66
C ILE A 92 -2.83 6.72 5.09
N GLN A 93 -3.66 7.66 4.63
CA GLN A 93 -3.16 8.94 4.10
C GLN A 93 -2.43 9.76 5.15
N GLN A 94 -2.97 9.86 6.37
CA GLN A 94 -2.31 10.55 7.48
C GLN A 94 -0.97 9.92 7.83
N ALA A 95 -0.90 8.60 7.87
CA ALA A 95 0.33 7.85 8.12
C ALA A 95 1.43 8.15 7.10
N LEU A 96 1.08 8.13 5.82
CA LEU A 96 2.02 8.43 4.73
C LEU A 96 2.45 9.91 4.75
N GLN A 97 1.52 10.84 5.04
CA GLN A 97 1.84 12.27 5.18
C GLN A 97 2.76 12.56 6.39
N ALA A 98 2.62 11.78 7.46
CA ALA A 98 3.49 11.85 8.63
C ALA A 98 4.87 11.19 8.41
N GLY A 99 5.12 10.65 7.22
CA GLY A 99 6.40 10.05 6.86
C GLY A 99 6.58 8.62 7.36
N ALA A 100 5.51 7.85 7.52
CA ALA A 100 5.63 6.40 7.71
C ALA A 100 6.26 5.75 6.47
N PHE A 101 7.18 4.83 6.68
CA PHE A 101 7.86 4.10 5.60
C PHE A 101 6.91 3.15 4.89
N ASP A 102 6.11 2.41 5.63
CA ASP A 102 5.16 1.44 5.10
C ASP A 102 3.96 1.27 6.05
N TYR A 103 2.92 0.59 5.55
CA TYR A 103 1.68 0.36 6.28
C TYR A 103 1.22 -1.09 6.08
N LEU A 104 0.99 -1.81 7.18
CA LEU A 104 0.55 -3.21 7.20
C LEU A 104 -0.81 -3.31 7.90
N VAL A 105 -1.76 -3.97 7.26
CA VAL A 105 -3.11 -4.19 7.83
C VAL A 105 -3.15 -5.54 8.55
N LYS A 106 -3.61 -5.57 9.80
CA LYS A 106 -3.85 -6.80 10.56
C LYS A 106 -5.06 -7.58 9.99
N PRO A 107 -5.02 -8.91 9.87
CA PRO A 107 -3.94 -9.81 10.28
C PRO A 107 -2.75 -9.79 9.30
N VAL A 108 -1.54 -9.59 9.83
CA VAL A 108 -0.34 -9.47 9.00
C VAL A 108 0.13 -10.86 8.54
N MET A 109 0.19 -11.03 7.24
CA MET A 109 0.77 -12.23 6.64
C MET A 109 2.29 -12.12 6.60
N PHE A 110 3.02 -13.19 6.97
CA PHE A 110 4.48 -13.17 7.01
C PHE A 110 5.11 -12.69 5.70
N LYS A 111 4.62 -13.13 4.56
CA LYS A 111 5.13 -12.72 3.25
C LYS A 111 5.11 -11.20 3.05
N ARG A 112 3.98 -10.55 3.39
CA ARG A 112 3.86 -9.08 3.28
C ARG A 112 4.77 -8.35 4.29
N PHE A 113 4.92 -8.91 5.48
CA PHE A 113 5.84 -8.42 6.51
C PHE A 113 7.29 -8.49 6.05
N GLU A 114 7.72 -9.63 5.53
CA GLU A 114 9.04 -9.87 4.96
C GLU A 114 9.35 -8.90 3.81
N GLU A 115 8.39 -8.67 2.90
CA GLU A 115 8.51 -7.70 1.82
C GLU A 115 8.75 -6.28 2.34
N ALA A 116 8.03 -5.85 3.38
CA ALA A 116 8.22 -4.54 4.00
C ALA A 116 9.64 -4.37 4.56
N LEU A 117 10.14 -5.37 5.29
CA LEU A 117 11.48 -5.35 5.84
C LEU A 117 12.57 -5.36 4.74
N HIS A 118 12.43 -6.18 3.71
CA HIS A 118 13.37 -6.18 2.58
C HIS A 118 13.36 -4.85 1.81
N ASN A 119 12.22 -4.21 1.66
CA ASN A 119 12.12 -2.89 1.06
C ASN A 119 12.86 -1.84 1.92
N PHE A 120 12.65 -1.91 3.25
CA PHE A 120 13.35 -1.04 4.18
C PHE A 120 14.87 -1.24 4.16
N GLN A 121 15.34 -2.48 4.18
CA GLN A 121 16.75 -2.81 4.10
C GLN A 121 17.41 -2.26 2.82
N ARG A 122 16.72 -2.39 1.70
CA ARG A 122 17.17 -1.86 0.40
C ARG A 122 17.23 -0.34 0.42
N TYR A 123 16.21 0.31 0.94
CA TYR A 123 16.15 1.77 1.10
C TYR A 123 17.32 2.29 1.96
N ARG A 124 17.53 1.71 3.13
CA ARG A 124 18.65 2.09 4.01
C ARG A 124 20.01 1.83 3.35
N GLY A 125 20.17 0.73 2.63
CA GLY A 125 21.38 0.42 1.89
C GLY A 125 21.72 1.43 0.80
N GLN A 126 20.71 1.95 0.10
CA GLN A 126 20.90 2.98 -0.92
C GLN A 126 21.30 4.33 -0.32
N LEU A 127 20.75 4.69 0.85
CA LEU A 127 21.10 5.95 1.53
C LEU A 127 22.51 5.91 2.17
N HIS A 128 22.90 4.79 2.77
CA HIS A 128 24.20 4.67 3.45
C HIS A 128 25.42 4.63 2.51
N GLY A 129 25.24 4.34 1.22
CA GLY A 129 26.33 4.25 0.23
C GLY A 129 26.52 5.48 -0.63
N ALA A 130 25.57 6.42 -0.62
CA ALA A 130 25.53 7.48 -1.62
C ALA A 130 25.95 8.83 -1.04
N THR A 131 27.10 9.34 -1.46
CA THR A 131 27.50 10.75 -1.29
C THR A 131 26.79 11.67 -2.29
N LYS A 132 26.29 11.13 -3.39
CA LYS A 132 25.45 11.82 -4.40
C LYS A 132 24.54 10.80 -5.05
N LEU A 133 23.28 11.11 -5.15
CA LEU A 133 22.27 10.35 -5.89
C LEU A 133 22.00 11.03 -7.22
N ASN A 134 21.92 10.25 -8.32
CA ASN A 134 21.43 10.75 -9.58
C ASN A 134 19.89 10.74 -9.60
N GLN A 135 19.25 11.39 -10.59
CA GLN A 135 17.80 11.51 -10.64
C GLN A 135 17.11 10.14 -10.71
N ALA A 136 17.65 9.17 -11.41
CA ALA A 136 17.06 7.84 -11.52
C ALA A 136 17.08 7.09 -10.16
N GLU A 137 18.14 7.24 -9.37
CA GLU A 137 18.24 6.70 -8.02
C GLU A 137 17.25 7.39 -7.06
N ILE A 138 17.08 8.70 -7.17
CA ILE A 138 16.06 9.46 -6.41
C ILE A 138 14.66 8.97 -6.79
N ASP A 139 14.39 8.77 -8.06
CA ASP A 139 13.10 8.27 -8.55
C ASP A 139 12.84 6.85 -8.06
N GLN A 140 13.87 6.00 -8.02
CA GLN A 140 13.77 4.65 -7.42
C GLN A 140 13.48 4.69 -5.92
N LEU A 141 14.12 5.59 -5.16
CA LEU A 141 13.82 5.79 -3.74
C LEU A 141 12.36 6.22 -3.53
N ARG A 142 11.89 7.18 -4.31
CA ARG A 142 10.49 7.65 -4.24
C ARG A 142 9.48 6.59 -4.65
N HIS A 143 9.76 5.83 -5.71
CA HIS A 143 8.88 4.75 -6.17
C HIS A 143 8.97 3.50 -5.29
N GLY A 144 10.09 3.28 -4.62
CA GLY A 144 10.25 2.24 -3.60
C GLY A 144 9.36 2.46 -2.38
N HIS A 145 9.09 3.72 -2.00
CA HIS A 145 8.14 4.08 -0.96
C HIS A 145 6.68 3.97 -1.41
N VAL A 146 6.39 4.31 -2.68
CA VAL A 146 5.02 4.29 -3.21
C VAL A 146 4.60 2.90 -3.67
N THR A 147 5.56 2.04 -4.05
CA THR A 147 5.27 0.69 -4.54
C THR A 147 4.98 -0.34 -3.44
N SER A 148 5.31 -0.05 -2.17
CA SER A 148 4.91 -0.95 -1.07
C SER A 148 3.43 -0.85 -0.70
N ALA A 149 2.77 0.28 -1.03
CA ALA A 149 1.30 0.38 -0.97
C ALA A 149 0.60 -0.13 -2.24
N ASN A 150 1.35 -0.42 -3.32
CA ASN A 150 0.83 -0.73 -4.65
C ASN A 150 1.60 -1.84 -5.39
N VAL A 151 2.37 -2.69 -4.73
CA VAL A 151 2.78 -3.95 -5.34
C VAL A 151 1.94 -5.05 -4.75
N ASP A 152 0.76 -5.10 -5.27
CA ASP A 152 -0.04 -6.27 -5.29
C ASP A 152 0.70 -7.46 -5.86
N ASN A 153 0.64 -8.51 -5.09
CA ASN A 153 0.76 -9.87 -5.57
C ASN A 153 -0.45 -10.27 -6.44
N SER A 154 -1.17 -9.30 -7.03
CA SER A 154 -2.36 -9.48 -7.88
C SER A 154 -2.03 -9.63 -9.36
N GLY A 155 -0.78 -9.64 -9.77
CA GLY A 155 -0.43 -9.77 -11.18
C GLY A 155 -0.88 -8.60 -12.07
N VAL A 156 -1.19 -7.44 -11.48
CA VAL A 156 -1.72 -6.27 -12.20
C VAL A 156 -0.58 -5.53 -12.90
N PRO A 157 -0.68 -5.24 -14.20
CA PRO A 157 0.36 -4.57 -14.98
C PRO A 157 0.67 -3.16 -14.47
N LYS A 158 1.93 -2.72 -14.65
CA LYS A 158 2.32 -1.32 -14.38
C LYS A 158 1.35 -0.34 -15.04
N GLY A 159 0.80 0.57 -14.24
CA GLY A 159 -0.12 1.60 -14.71
C GLY A 159 -1.61 1.32 -14.43
N ILE A 160 -1.95 0.21 -13.80
CA ILE A 160 -3.28 -0.07 -13.26
C ILE A 160 -3.24 0.17 -11.73
N ASP A 161 -3.99 1.12 -11.26
CA ASP A 161 -4.19 1.41 -9.84
C ASP A 161 -5.44 0.67 -9.33
N LEU A 162 -5.32 -0.05 -8.21
CA LEU A 162 -6.41 -0.90 -7.72
C LEU A 162 -7.64 -0.14 -7.25
N LEU A 163 -7.46 1.06 -6.68
CA LEU A 163 -8.60 1.88 -6.25
C LEU A 163 -9.40 2.33 -7.47
N THR A 164 -8.70 2.70 -8.54
CA THR A 164 -9.32 3.06 -9.82
C THR A 164 -9.92 1.84 -10.50
N LEU A 165 -9.25 0.67 -10.41
CA LEU A 165 -9.77 -0.60 -10.93
C LEU A 165 -11.09 -0.97 -10.23
N GLY A 166 -11.12 -0.90 -8.88
CA GLY A 166 -12.33 -1.15 -8.11
C GLY A 166 -13.49 -0.22 -8.48
N LYS A 167 -13.20 1.07 -8.72
CA LYS A 167 -14.22 2.01 -9.21
C LYS A 167 -14.76 1.63 -10.59
N VAL A 168 -13.89 1.16 -11.50
CA VAL A 168 -14.32 0.68 -12.81
C VAL A 168 -15.18 -0.57 -12.69
N GLN A 169 -14.80 -1.53 -11.84
CA GLN A 169 -15.60 -2.74 -11.57
C GLN A 169 -16.97 -2.40 -11.00
N GLN A 170 -17.03 -1.47 -10.01
CA GLN A 170 -18.28 -1.00 -9.42
C GLN A 170 -19.26 -0.42 -10.44
N VAL A 171 -18.77 0.33 -11.45
CA VAL A 171 -19.61 0.86 -12.51
C VAL A 171 -20.33 -0.25 -13.28
N PHE A 172 -19.71 -1.42 -13.44
CA PHE A 172 -20.33 -2.57 -14.12
C PHE A 172 -21.21 -3.41 -13.19
N GLU A 173 -20.96 -3.40 -11.88
CA GLU A 173 -21.84 -4.02 -10.88
C GLU A 173 -23.15 -3.24 -10.74
N ASP A 174 -23.08 -1.92 -10.78
CA ASP A 174 -24.25 -1.02 -10.69
C ASP A 174 -25.02 -0.94 -12.01
N HIS A 175 -24.41 -1.40 -13.11
CA HIS A 175 -25.04 -1.36 -14.44
C HIS A 175 -25.91 -2.62 -14.63
N ASP A 176 -27.20 -2.41 -14.98
CA ASP A 176 -28.16 -3.50 -15.17
C ASP A 176 -27.66 -4.51 -16.23
N PRO A 177 -27.39 -5.77 -15.83
CA PRO A 177 -26.89 -6.79 -16.75
C PRO A 177 -27.87 -7.17 -17.88
N GLN A 178 -29.15 -6.72 -17.82
CA GLN A 178 -30.15 -6.93 -18.87
C GLN A 178 -30.09 -5.86 -19.96
N THR A 179 -29.39 -4.75 -19.75
CA THR A 179 -29.18 -3.74 -20.78
C THR A 179 -28.29 -4.30 -21.89
N LYS A 180 -28.84 -4.40 -23.11
CA LYS A 180 -28.08 -4.81 -24.30
C LYS A 180 -27.04 -3.76 -24.76
N GLU A 181 -27.00 -2.61 -24.12
CA GLU A 181 -26.10 -1.50 -24.41
C GLU A 181 -24.94 -1.53 -23.41
N GLY A 182 -23.79 -2.04 -23.82
CA GLY A 182 -22.57 -1.97 -23.03
C GLY A 182 -22.09 -0.53 -22.84
N LEU A 183 -21.15 -0.32 -21.92
CA LEU A 183 -20.59 1.00 -21.61
C LEU A 183 -19.38 1.32 -22.51
N SER A 184 -19.27 2.57 -22.96
CA SER A 184 -18.09 3.08 -23.66
C SER A 184 -17.00 3.51 -22.66
N ALA A 185 -15.75 3.62 -23.11
CA ALA A 185 -14.67 4.14 -22.29
C ALA A 185 -14.87 5.61 -21.86
N GLU A 186 -15.69 6.36 -22.60
CA GLU A 186 -16.04 7.74 -22.26
C GLU A 186 -17.05 7.80 -21.12
N GLU A 187 -18.10 6.98 -21.18
CA GLU A 187 -19.11 6.86 -20.11
C GLU A 187 -18.48 6.37 -18.80
N VAL A 188 -17.64 5.32 -18.85
CA VAL A 188 -16.92 4.83 -17.67
C VAL A 188 -15.97 5.89 -17.12
N GLY A 189 -15.23 6.58 -17.99
CA GLY A 189 -14.35 7.68 -17.60
C GLY A 189 -15.09 8.79 -16.86
N ALA A 190 -16.24 9.21 -17.36
CA ALA A 190 -17.09 10.21 -16.74
C ALA A 190 -17.59 9.76 -15.35
N SER A 191 -18.01 8.48 -15.22
CA SER A 191 -18.50 7.92 -13.95
C SER A 191 -17.44 7.87 -12.84
N ILE A 192 -16.18 7.60 -13.19
CA ILE A 192 -15.07 7.49 -12.20
C ILE A 192 -14.25 8.77 -12.04
N GLY A 193 -14.59 9.84 -12.79
CA GLY A 193 -13.84 11.10 -12.78
C GLY A 193 -12.46 11.01 -13.46
N ALA A 194 -12.30 10.14 -14.48
CA ALA A 194 -11.06 9.91 -15.20
C ALA A 194 -11.19 10.23 -16.70
N SER A 195 -10.05 10.38 -17.38
CA SER A 195 -10.05 10.58 -18.84
C SER A 195 -10.47 9.30 -19.57
N ARG A 196 -11.04 9.44 -20.79
CA ARG A 196 -11.37 8.32 -21.68
C ARG A 196 -10.17 7.37 -21.90
N SER A 197 -8.96 7.90 -22.06
CA SER A 197 -7.74 7.10 -22.25
C SER A 197 -7.37 6.31 -20.99
N THR A 198 -7.57 6.91 -19.81
CA THR A 198 -7.40 6.24 -18.53
C THR A 198 -8.41 5.11 -18.38
N ALA A 199 -9.71 5.39 -18.52
CA ALA A 199 -10.76 4.38 -18.43
C ALA A 199 -10.52 3.21 -19.41
N ARG A 200 -10.15 3.51 -20.66
CA ARG A 200 -9.85 2.49 -21.67
C ARG A 200 -8.75 1.54 -21.22
N ARG A 201 -7.68 2.02 -20.59
CA ARG A 201 -6.58 1.18 -20.11
C ARG A 201 -7.05 0.15 -19.06
N TYR A 202 -7.92 0.55 -18.14
CA TYR A 202 -8.50 -0.34 -17.15
C TYR A 202 -9.48 -1.35 -17.76
N LEU A 203 -10.31 -0.91 -18.71
CA LEU A 203 -11.25 -1.77 -19.42
C LEU A 203 -10.54 -2.84 -20.26
N GLU A 204 -9.46 -2.50 -20.97
CA GLU A 204 -8.65 -3.48 -21.70
C GLU A 204 -7.99 -4.48 -20.72
N TYR A 205 -7.56 -4.02 -19.55
CA TYR A 205 -7.05 -4.92 -18.53
C TYR A 205 -8.12 -5.91 -18.06
N LEU A 206 -9.33 -5.46 -17.72
CA LEU A 206 -10.44 -6.33 -17.31
C LEU A 206 -10.88 -7.31 -18.40
N ILE A 207 -10.65 -7.01 -19.67
CA ILE A 207 -10.82 -7.96 -20.76
C ILE A 207 -9.75 -9.07 -20.69
N THR A 208 -8.49 -8.69 -20.43
CA THR A 208 -7.39 -9.69 -20.35
C THR A 208 -7.53 -10.62 -19.16
N THR A 209 -8.19 -10.17 -18.07
CA THR A 209 -8.52 -11.01 -16.90
C THR A 209 -9.80 -11.83 -17.08
N GLY A 210 -10.56 -11.58 -18.16
CA GLY A 210 -11.84 -12.26 -18.43
C GLY A 210 -13.02 -11.70 -17.64
N GLU A 211 -12.85 -10.61 -16.91
CA GLU A 211 -13.90 -9.97 -16.11
C GLU A 211 -14.85 -9.12 -16.95
N LEU A 212 -14.42 -8.67 -18.12
CA LEU A 212 -15.23 -7.98 -19.10
C LEU A 212 -15.04 -8.59 -20.49
N ARG A 213 -16.03 -8.36 -21.37
CA ARG A 213 -15.91 -8.59 -22.80
C ARG A 213 -16.12 -7.29 -23.55
N ALA A 214 -15.53 -7.15 -24.73
CA ALA A 214 -15.74 -6.00 -25.61
C ALA A 214 -16.37 -6.43 -26.92
N ASP A 215 -17.19 -5.54 -27.46
CA ASP A 215 -17.77 -5.68 -28.80
C ASP A 215 -17.76 -4.33 -29.51
N VAL A 216 -17.84 -4.36 -30.82
CA VAL A 216 -17.92 -3.14 -31.66
C VAL A 216 -19.36 -2.93 -32.07
N VAL A 217 -19.95 -1.84 -31.59
CA VAL A 217 -21.32 -1.48 -31.92
C VAL A 217 -21.31 -0.49 -33.04
N TYR A 218 -22.05 -0.80 -34.11
CA TYR A 218 -22.26 0.07 -35.28
C TYR A 218 -23.53 0.90 -35.06
N GLY A 219 -23.36 2.21 -34.84
CA GLY A 219 -24.48 3.14 -34.78
C GLY A 219 -25.06 3.40 -36.17
N SER A 220 -26.28 3.97 -36.24
CA SER A 220 -26.93 4.34 -37.50
C SER A 220 -26.20 5.45 -38.28
N VAL A 221 -25.35 6.24 -37.58
CA VAL A 221 -24.48 7.29 -38.12
C VAL A 221 -23.24 7.41 -37.23
N GLY A 222 -22.02 7.37 -37.82
CA GLY A 222 -20.78 7.60 -37.10
C GLY A 222 -19.75 6.46 -37.24
N ARG A 223 -18.60 6.63 -36.56
CA ARG A 223 -17.59 5.58 -36.49
C ARG A 223 -18.03 4.46 -35.53
N PRO A 224 -17.68 3.19 -35.80
CA PRO A 224 -17.94 2.10 -34.89
C PRO A 224 -17.36 2.41 -33.50
N GLU A 225 -18.14 2.18 -32.44
CA GLU A 225 -17.73 2.42 -31.06
C GLU A 225 -17.48 1.10 -30.33
N ARG A 226 -16.36 1.02 -29.63
CA ARG A 226 -16.04 -0.13 -28.79
C ARG A 226 -16.76 -0.01 -27.47
N ARG A 227 -17.60 -1.00 -27.16
CA ARG A 227 -18.38 -1.08 -25.92
C ARG A 227 -17.99 -2.29 -25.10
N TYR A 228 -18.09 -2.18 -23.79
CA TYR A 228 -17.65 -3.13 -22.79
C TYR A 228 -18.86 -3.65 -22.03
N PHE A 229 -18.83 -4.94 -21.72
CA PHE A 229 -19.96 -5.66 -21.13
C PHE A 229 -19.47 -6.56 -20.01
N SER A 230 -20.27 -6.76 -18.96
CA SER A 230 -20.04 -7.84 -17.99
C SER A 230 -20.11 -9.20 -18.69
N PRO A 231 -19.33 -10.21 -18.26
CA PRO A 231 -19.45 -11.56 -18.81
C PRO A 231 -20.88 -12.07 -18.58
N ARG A 232 -21.45 -12.73 -19.56
CA ARG A 232 -22.75 -13.42 -19.37
C ARG A 232 -22.53 -14.52 -18.35
N SER A 233 -23.33 -14.54 -17.28
CA SER A 233 -23.51 -15.75 -16.49
C SER A 233 -24.07 -16.81 -17.46
N GLU A 234 -23.27 -17.80 -17.80
CA GLU A 234 -23.80 -19.01 -18.44
C GLU A 234 -24.71 -19.67 -17.43
N GLY A 235 -26.04 -19.59 -17.68
CA GLY A 235 -27.07 -20.33 -16.98
C GLY A 235 -27.18 -21.75 -17.50
#